data_e967f4eb9952505005a8f1f921e8c1e6
#
_entry.id   e967f4eb9952505005a8f1f921e8c1e6
#
_cell.length_a   1.000
_cell.length_b   1.000
_cell.length_c   1.000
_cell.angle_alpha   90.00
_cell.angle_beta   90.00
_cell.angle_gamma   90.00
#
_symmetry.space_group_name_H-M   'P 1'
#
loop_
_entity.id
_entity.type
_entity.pdbx_description
1 polymer ?
#
loop_
_entity_poly.entity_id
_entity_poly.type
_entity_poly.pdbx_seq_one_letter_code
_entity_poly.pdbx_strand_id
1 'polypeptide(L)'
;MRKKYPIEVISHSKQLVFVPADLVLTKEINKVAFGNKVVDVTCAPHPKGKNVVVLSNDVQTELSMPDLSVSLHLFIDQNTLFIGPLIGILTSGFTPFPLRPIGERSMFFAKLLSVNKTVGALPFVFGEEHIDWKQGLIEGYFFVDGGWMKIKVPFPNVVYDRLPNRRTERKSELRSLKSRMQADYLIPWYNPGFFSKLDVFERLQQDDRASEYLPETHQFSSFSVIERMLSNYGNVYVKPANGSLGLGIHQILFDKYSGYYYCRYRDQEGINKLTKFESLERLMKKIFHKRNLSQMIVQQGISLLRSEKRLIDFRVHTNKDEYGVWQVAAIAAKIAGQGSVTTHVNNGGIVKSLDELFEDRTERELYEKKLSEAALILSSILEKNMEGIIGELGFDFGIDKTGKVWLFEANSKPGRSIFKHPKLKNFDLLTRKLSLSFGIFLAEKAITAPEDIFK
;
A
#
# COMPACT_ATOMS: atom_id res chain seq x y z
N MET A 1 -15.82 4.86 -16.78
CA MET A 1 -14.80 5.87 -16.41
C MET A 1 -15.52 7.16 -16.05
N ARG A 2 -15.25 7.76 -14.89
CA ARG A 2 -15.81 9.03 -14.48
C ARG A 2 -15.34 10.16 -15.39
N LYS A 3 -16.21 11.12 -15.69
CA LYS A 3 -15.90 12.26 -16.55
C LYS A 3 -14.88 13.19 -15.86
N LYS A 4 -13.94 13.72 -16.62
CA LYS A 4 -12.93 14.68 -16.18
C LYS A 4 -13.04 15.96 -17.01
N TYR A 5 -12.83 17.09 -16.36
CA TYR A 5 -13.01 18.40 -16.97
C TYR A 5 -11.71 19.19 -16.89
N PRO A 6 -11.26 19.81 -18.00
CA PRO A 6 -10.20 20.80 -17.96
C PRO A 6 -10.61 21.96 -17.05
N ILE A 7 -9.63 22.54 -16.36
CA ILE A 7 -9.83 23.73 -15.55
C ILE A 7 -9.06 24.87 -16.21
N GLU A 8 -9.75 25.95 -16.50
CA GLU A 8 -9.19 27.17 -17.08
C GLU A 8 -9.37 28.34 -16.12
N VAL A 9 -8.46 29.31 -16.17
CA VAL A 9 -8.52 30.51 -15.33
C VAL A 9 -8.58 31.72 -16.23
N ILE A 10 -9.46 32.66 -15.89
CA ILE A 10 -9.61 33.94 -16.62
C ILE A 10 -9.31 35.13 -15.70
N SER A 11 -8.74 36.19 -16.27
CA SER A 11 -8.50 37.45 -15.57
C SER A 11 -9.83 38.18 -15.36
N HIS A 12 -10.47 37.92 -14.21
CA HIS A 12 -11.73 38.53 -13.82
C HIS A 12 -11.84 38.58 -12.29
N SER A 13 -12.54 39.53 -11.71
CA SER A 13 -12.61 39.77 -10.26
C SER A 13 -14.05 39.88 -9.74
N LYS A 14 -14.93 38.96 -10.14
CA LYS A 14 -16.35 38.94 -9.71
C LYS A 14 -16.79 37.62 -9.13
N GLN A 15 -15.88 36.84 -8.57
CA GLN A 15 -16.19 35.51 -8.00
C GLN A 15 -17.03 34.66 -8.98
N LEU A 16 -16.60 34.60 -10.25
CA LEU A 16 -17.35 34.01 -11.33
C LEU A 16 -16.81 32.62 -11.66
N VAL A 17 -17.72 31.68 -11.86
CA VAL A 17 -17.42 30.32 -12.29
C VAL A 17 -18.32 29.91 -13.44
N PHE A 18 -17.71 29.49 -14.57
CA PHE A 18 -18.46 28.86 -15.67
C PHE A 18 -18.26 27.33 -15.59
N VAL A 19 -19.36 26.62 -15.71
CA VAL A 19 -19.36 25.13 -15.71
C VAL A 19 -20.08 24.60 -16.96
N PRO A 20 -19.87 23.33 -17.32
CA PRO A 20 -20.64 22.67 -18.37
C PRO A 20 -22.16 22.83 -18.15
N ALA A 21 -22.90 23.12 -19.22
CA ALA A 21 -24.31 23.46 -19.14
C ALA A 21 -25.17 22.34 -18.50
N ASP A 22 -24.81 21.09 -18.73
CA ASP A 22 -25.46 19.91 -18.17
C ASP A 22 -25.39 19.85 -16.62
N LEU A 23 -24.42 20.48 -16.00
CA LEU A 23 -24.29 20.54 -14.53
C LEU A 23 -25.17 21.58 -13.88
N VAL A 24 -25.42 22.72 -14.53
CA VAL A 24 -26.24 23.82 -13.99
C VAL A 24 -27.73 23.50 -14.08
N LEU A 25 -28.14 22.73 -15.08
CA LEU A 25 -29.55 22.37 -15.29
C LEU A 25 -30.11 21.47 -14.18
N THR A 26 -29.27 20.84 -13.39
CA THR A 26 -29.66 19.85 -12.38
C THR A 26 -29.64 20.37 -10.95
N LYS A 27 -28.83 21.39 -10.64
CA LYS A 27 -28.65 21.93 -9.27
C LYS A 27 -28.22 23.39 -9.32
N GLU A 28 -28.75 24.20 -8.39
CA GLU A 28 -28.27 25.57 -8.15
C GLU A 28 -26.91 25.50 -7.43
N ILE A 29 -25.83 25.92 -8.11
CA ILE A 29 -24.48 25.97 -7.56
C ILE A 29 -24.14 27.43 -7.23
N ASN A 30 -23.84 27.71 -5.97
CA ASN A 30 -23.39 29.03 -5.50
C ASN A 30 -22.11 28.97 -4.67
N LYS A 31 -21.50 27.80 -4.54
CA LYS A 31 -20.21 27.60 -3.87
C LYS A 31 -19.30 26.71 -4.70
N VAL A 32 -18.00 26.98 -4.63
CA VAL A 32 -16.96 26.12 -5.19
C VAL A 32 -15.96 25.74 -4.11
N ALA A 33 -15.54 24.48 -4.10
CA ALA A 33 -14.60 23.94 -3.13
C ALA A 33 -13.38 23.30 -3.81
N PHE A 34 -12.21 23.47 -3.19
CA PHE A 34 -10.98 22.80 -3.55
C PHE A 34 -10.20 22.42 -2.28
N GLY A 35 -9.92 21.13 -2.07
CA GLY A 35 -9.45 20.64 -0.77
C GLY A 35 -10.47 20.97 0.33
N ASN A 36 -10.02 21.57 1.44
CA ASN A 36 -10.88 22.01 2.53
C ASN A 36 -11.35 23.48 2.42
N LYS A 37 -10.98 24.20 1.35
CA LYS A 37 -11.43 25.58 1.12
C LYS A 37 -12.71 25.63 0.30
N VAL A 38 -13.60 26.53 0.70
CA VAL A 38 -14.88 26.80 0.04
C VAL A 38 -15.03 28.32 -0.17
N VAL A 39 -15.48 28.70 -1.35
CA VAL A 39 -15.70 30.11 -1.75
C VAL A 39 -17.10 30.28 -2.32
N ASP A 40 -17.79 31.34 -1.92
CA ASP A 40 -19.06 31.73 -2.54
C ASP A 40 -18.83 32.31 -3.94
N VAL A 41 -19.62 31.86 -4.92
CA VAL A 41 -19.42 32.22 -6.31
C VAL A 41 -20.73 32.49 -7.05
N THR A 42 -20.67 33.28 -8.10
CA THR A 42 -21.70 33.31 -9.12
C THR A 42 -21.40 32.25 -10.17
N CYS A 43 -22.24 31.22 -10.21
CA CYS A 43 -22.08 30.12 -11.16
C CYS A 43 -23.00 30.28 -12.37
N ALA A 44 -22.47 30.10 -13.57
CA ALA A 44 -23.23 30.17 -14.81
C ALA A 44 -22.81 29.07 -15.81
N PRO A 45 -23.69 28.69 -16.75
CA PRO A 45 -23.30 27.82 -17.84
C PRO A 45 -22.18 28.45 -18.68
N HIS A 46 -21.27 27.60 -19.18
CA HIS A 46 -20.21 28.07 -20.06
C HIS A 46 -20.81 28.72 -21.33
N PRO A 47 -20.48 29.99 -21.65
CA PRO A 47 -21.17 30.77 -22.68
C PRO A 47 -21.08 30.19 -24.10
N LYS A 48 -20.07 29.34 -24.35
CA LYS A 48 -19.91 28.61 -25.62
C LYS A 48 -20.25 27.13 -25.51
N GLY A 49 -20.91 26.68 -24.44
CA GLY A 49 -21.30 25.28 -24.21
C GLY A 49 -20.14 24.28 -24.12
N LYS A 50 -18.92 24.72 -23.80
CA LYS A 50 -17.75 23.83 -23.69
C LYS A 50 -17.81 22.98 -22.41
N ASN A 51 -17.26 21.76 -22.50
CA ASN A 51 -17.07 20.86 -21.34
C ASN A 51 -15.80 21.22 -20.55
N VAL A 52 -15.75 22.42 -19.99
CA VAL A 52 -14.63 22.98 -19.23
C VAL A 52 -15.16 23.75 -18.02
N VAL A 53 -14.43 23.75 -16.92
CA VAL A 53 -14.69 24.65 -15.79
C VAL A 53 -13.77 25.86 -15.92
N VAL A 54 -14.33 27.04 -15.87
CA VAL A 54 -13.56 28.30 -15.96
C VAL A 54 -13.74 29.04 -14.65
N LEU A 55 -12.64 29.31 -13.96
CA LEU A 55 -12.61 30.08 -12.71
C LEU A 55 -12.09 31.49 -12.98
N SER A 56 -12.64 32.50 -12.30
CA SER A 56 -11.98 33.79 -12.22
C SER A 56 -10.74 33.70 -11.31
N ASN A 57 -9.73 34.52 -11.55
CA ASN A 57 -8.44 34.47 -10.83
C ASN A 57 -8.56 34.79 -9.33
N ASP A 58 -9.55 35.56 -8.91
CA ASP A 58 -9.87 35.78 -7.50
C ASP A 58 -10.34 34.49 -6.82
N VAL A 59 -11.26 33.74 -7.44
CA VAL A 59 -11.70 32.41 -6.93
C VAL A 59 -10.53 31.44 -6.86
N GLN A 60 -9.71 31.33 -7.90
CA GLN A 60 -8.52 30.48 -7.88
C GLN A 60 -7.57 30.83 -6.72
N THR A 61 -7.32 32.12 -6.51
CA THR A 61 -6.43 32.61 -5.44
C THR A 61 -7.01 32.32 -4.05
N GLU A 62 -8.29 32.57 -3.83
CA GLU A 62 -8.95 32.32 -2.56
C GLU A 62 -9.00 30.84 -2.21
N LEU A 63 -9.25 29.98 -3.19
CA LEU A 63 -9.16 28.53 -3.05
C LEU A 63 -7.72 28.03 -2.85
N SER A 64 -6.69 28.85 -3.07
CA SER A 64 -5.29 28.44 -3.16
C SER A 64 -5.09 27.28 -4.12
N MET A 65 -5.81 27.30 -5.22
CA MET A 65 -5.74 26.28 -6.25
C MET A 65 -4.54 26.54 -7.18
N PRO A 66 -3.62 25.58 -7.36
CA PRO A 66 -2.46 25.79 -8.20
C PRO A 66 -2.85 25.84 -9.68
N ASP A 67 -2.14 26.68 -10.45
CA ASP A 67 -2.25 26.70 -11.92
C ASP A 67 -1.50 25.52 -12.52
N LEU A 68 -2.19 24.41 -12.66
CA LEU A 68 -1.65 23.17 -13.23
C LEU A 68 -2.59 22.65 -14.31
N SER A 69 -2.05 22.36 -15.48
CA SER A 69 -2.80 21.83 -16.64
C SER A 69 -3.22 20.37 -16.42
N VAL A 70 -4.21 20.14 -15.57
CA VAL A 70 -4.77 18.82 -15.26
C VAL A 70 -6.29 18.87 -15.37
N SER A 71 -6.88 17.87 -16.02
CA SER A 71 -8.34 17.67 -15.97
C SER A 71 -8.71 16.96 -14.69
N LEU A 72 -9.69 17.49 -13.94
CA LEU A 72 -10.12 17.01 -12.64
C LEU A 72 -11.57 16.48 -12.68
N HIS A 73 -11.93 15.71 -11.68
CA HIS A 73 -13.31 15.32 -11.45
C HIS A 73 -14.09 16.45 -10.79
N LEU A 74 -15.40 16.43 -10.97
CA LEU A 74 -16.33 17.33 -10.32
C LEU A 74 -17.31 16.50 -9.49
N PHE A 75 -17.50 16.90 -8.24
CA PHE A 75 -18.51 16.34 -7.35
C PHE A 75 -19.44 17.46 -6.93
N ILE A 76 -20.73 17.18 -6.83
CA ILE A 76 -21.71 18.17 -6.41
C ILE A 76 -22.45 17.61 -5.20
N ASP A 77 -22.32 18.31 -4.10
CA ASP A 77 -23.14 18.08 -2.92
C ASP A 77 -23.86 19.34 -2.52
N GLN A 78 -25.17 19.22 -2.31
CA GLN A 78 -26.07 20.36 -2.09
C GLN A 78 -25.88 21.45 -3.17
N ASN A 79 -25.41 22.64 -2.78
CA ASN A 79 -25.14 23.80 -3.63
C ASN A 79 -23.64 24.05 -3.89
N THR A 80 -22.77 23.09 -3.54
CA THR A 80 -21.32 23.21 -3.65
C THR A 80 -20.76 22.32 -4.74
N LEU A 81 -19.96 22.92 -5.63
CA LEU A 81 -19.16 22.22 -6.64
C LEU A 81 -17.76 21.98 -6.09
N PHE A 82 -17.40 20.74 -5.87
CA PHE A 82 -16.06 20.31 -5.47
C PHE A 82 -15.23 20.00 -6.71
N ILE A 83 -14.10 20.67 -6.85
CA ILE A 83 -13.11 20.44 -7.93
C ILE A 83 -11.97 19.62 -7.35
N GLY A 84 -11.67 18.48 -7.97
CA GLY A 84 -10.59 17.65 -7.44
C GLY A 84 -10.62 16.19 -7.87
N PRO A 85 -10.19 15.27 -6.99
CA PRO A 85 -9.70 15.55 -5.64
C PRO A 85 -8.25 16.01 -5.58
N LEU A 86 -7.94 16.76 -4.54
CA LEU A 86 -6.58 17.01 -4.05
C LEU A 86 -6.19 15.85 -3.13
N ILE A 87 -5.16 15.08 -3.48
CA ILE A 87 -4.73 13.87 -2.76
C ILE A 87 -3.39 14.12 -2.07
N GLY A 88 -3.38 14.20 -0.74
CA GLY A 88 -2.15 14.30 0.03
C GLY A 88 -1.48 12.93 0.22
N ILE A 89 -0.20 12.80 -0.11
CA ILE A 89 0.58 11.59 0.15
C ILE A 89 1.53 11.87 1.30
N LEU A 90 1.19 11.35 2.49
CA LEU A 90 2.02 11.55 3.66
C LEU A 90 3.26 10.67 3.61
N THR A 91 4.42 11.29 3.84
CA THR A 91 5.68 10.58 4.02
C THR A 91 6.64 11.35 4.95
N SER A 92 7.88 10.90 5.07
CA SER A 92 8.92 11.55 5.86
C SER A 92 10.29 11.36 5.22
N GLY A 93 11.34 11.97 5.77
CA GLY A 93 12.69 11.86 5.25
C GLY A 93 12.92 12.76 4.05
N PHE A 94 12.42 13.98 4.15
CA PHE A 94 12.69 15.05 3.20
C PHE A 94 14.14 15.51 3.31
N THR A 95 14.67 16.00 2.20
CA THR A 95 16.04 16.47 2.06
C THR A 95 16.08 17.87 1.45
N PRO A 96 17.14 18.66 1.65
CA PRO A 96 17.27 19.97 1.03
C PRO A 96 17.62 19.92 -0.48
N PHE A 97 17.81 18.73 -1.04
CA PHE A 97 18.20 18.61 -2.46
C PHE A 97 16.97 18.70 -3.39
N PRO A 98 16.87 19.73 -4.23
CA PRO A 98 15.68 19.96 -5.07
C PRO A 98 15.39 18.81 -6.04
N LEU A 99 16.41 18.12 -6.57
CA LEU A 99 16.25 16.98 -7.48
C LEU A 99 15.84 15.68 -6.77
N ARG A 100 16.08 15.59 -5.45
CA ARG A 100 15.76 14.42 -4.63
C ARG A 100 15.16 14.84 -3.30
N PRO A 101 14.02 15.54 -3.30
CA PRO A 101 13.43 16.09 -2.09
C PRO A 101 13.03 15.05 -1.05
N ILE A 102 12.89 13.79 -1.45
CA ILE A 102 12.53 12.66 -0.56
C ILE A 102 13.65 11.58 -0.60
N GLY A 103 14.90 12.00 -0.84
CA GLY A 103 16.04 11.11 -0.92
C GLY A 103 15.89 10.02 -1.99
N GLU A 104 16.25 8.79 -1.67
CA GLU A 104 16.16 7.65 -2.59
C GLU A 104 14.73 7.33 -3.05
N ARG A 105 13.73 7.77 -2.31
CA ARG A 105 12.32 7.55 -2.65
C ARG A 105 11.74 8.58 -3.61
N SER A 106 12.49 9.62 -3.97
CA SER A 106 12.01 10.66 -4.89
C SER A 106 11.52 10.08 -6.21
N MET A 107 12.25 9.14 -6.80
CA MET A 107 11.82 8.49 -8.04
C MET A 107 10.52 7.67 -7.90
N PHE A 108 10.32 7.03 -6.76
CA PHE A 108 9.07 6.32 -6.47
C PHE A 108 7.88 7.28 -6.44
N PHE A 109 8.01 8.40 -5.73
CA PHE A 109 6.94 9.40 -5.64
C PHE A 109 6.75 10.16 -6.95
N ALA A 110 7.81 10.50 -7.67
CA ALA A 110 7.70 11.09 -9.00
C ALA A 110 6.85 10.24 -9.94
N LYS A 111 7.13 8.94 -9.98
CA LYS A 111 6.33 7.98 -10.76
C LYS A 111 4.89 7.86 -10.27
N LEU A 112 4.63 7.96 -8.96
CA LEU A 112 3.28 7.91 -8.41
C LEU A 112 2.51 9.18 -8.78
N LEU A 113 3.12 10.35 -8.69
CA LEU A 113 2.51 11.62 -9.05
C LEU A 113 2.25 11.74 -10.56
N SER A 114 3.11 11.14 -11.40
CA SER A 114 3.01 11.25 -12.88
C SER A 114 1.77 10.61 -13.50
N VAL A 115 0.97 9.83 -12.73
CA VAL A 115 -0.29 9.30 -13.26
C VAL A 115 -1.50 10.23 -13.07
N ASN A 116 -1.28 11.43 -12.51
CA ASN A 116 -2.30 12.44 -12.23
C ASN A 116 -3.23 12.73 -13.41
N LYS A 117 -2.68 13.02 -14.59
CA LYS A 117 -3.46 13.28 -15.82
C LYS A 117 -4.32 12.09 -16.23
N THR A 118 -3.82 10.87 -16.00
CA THR A 118 -4.56 9.65 -16.35
C THR A 118 -5.74 9.42 -15.41
N VAL A 119 -5.55 9.62 -14.11
CA VAL A 119 -6.61 9.38 -13.10
C VAL A 119 -7.52 10.59 -12.90
N GLY A 120 -7.06 11.80 -13.18
CA GLY A 120 -7.86 13.03 -13.00
C GLY A 120 -7.90 13.50 -11.54
N ALA A 121 -6.78 13.42 -10.85
CA ALA A 121 -6.60 13.91 -9.50
C ALA A 121 -5.36 14.80 -9.40
N LEU A 122 -5.23 15.56 -8.33
CA LEU A 122 -4.06 16.38 -8.05
C LEU A 122 -3.32 15.83 -6.81
N PRO A 123 -2.42 14.83 -7.01
CA PRO A 123 -1.64 14.27 -5.93
C PRO A 123 -0.41 15.14 -5.63
N PHE A 124 -0.05 15.24 -4.35
CA PHE A 124 1.18 15.87 -3.87
C PHE A 124 1.75 15.13 -2.67
N VAL A 125 3.05 15.30 -2.41
CA VAL A 125 3.73 14.65 -1.29
C VAL A 125 4.03 15.69 -0.22
N PHE A 126 3.80 15.32 1.04
CA PHE A 126 4.08 16.20 2.18
C PHE A 126 4.53 15.41 3.41
N GLY A 127 5.14 16.13 4.34
CA GLY A 127 5.46 15.69 5.70
C GLY A 127 4.86 16.63 6.71
N GLU A 128 5.03 16.32 7.98
CA GLU A 128 4.55 17.11 9.10
C GLU A 128 5.06 18.56 9.04
N GLU A 129 6.32 18.72 8.69
CA GLU A 129 7.03 20.00 8.59
C GLU A 129 6.49 20.95 7.51
N HIS A 130 5.62 20.48 6.63
CA HIS A 130 5.05 21.27 5.53
C HIS A 130 3.69 21.87 5.83
N ILE A 131 3.12 21.62 7.02
CA ILE A 131 1.75 22.01 7.37
C ILE A 131 1.75 23.33 8.12
N ASP A 132 1.03 24.32 7.57
CA ASP A 132 0.66 25.54 8.25
C ASP A 132 -0.77 25.42 8.81
N TRP A 133 -0.87 25.02 10.07
CA TRP A 133 -2.14 24.84 10.75
C TRP A 133 -2.92 26.15 10.95
N LYS A 134 -2.23 27.32 10.97
CA LYS A 134 -2.89 28.61 11.17
C LYS A 134 -3.61 29.08 9.90
N GLN A 135 -2.98 28.82 8.75
CA GLN A 135 -3.54 29.20 7.45
C GLN A 135 -4.40 28.08 6.82
N GLY A 136 -4.35 26.86 7.35
CA GLY A 136 -5.00 25.69 6.76
C GLY A 136 -4.39 25.29 5.43
N LEU A 137 -3.06 25.46 5.28
CA LEU A 137 -2.31 25.22 4.05
C LEU A 137 -1.19 24.19 4.25
N ILE A 138 -0.82 23.55 3.15
CA ILE A 138 0.35 22.65 3.08
C ILE A 138 1.25 23.11 1.93
N GLU A 139 2.55 23.30 2.21
CA GLU A 139 3.56 23.50 1.19
C GLU A 139 4.01 22.14 0.63
N GLY A 140 3.21 21.59 -0.29
CA GLY A 140 3.40 20.24 -0.83
C GLY A 140 4.36 20.16 -2.01
N TYR A 141 4.96 18.98 -2.20
CA TYR A 141 5.79 18.68 -3.36
C TYR A 141 4.95 18.06 -4.47
N PHE A 142 4.92 18.73 -5.61
CA PHE A 142 4.32 18.27 -6.87
C PHE A 142 5.41 17.84 -7.84
N PHE A 143 5.08 16.95 -8.76
CA PHE A 143 5.96 16.56 -9.85
C PHE A 143 5.34 17.00 -11.18
N VAL A 144 5.86 18.08 -11.76
CA VAL A 144 5.30 18.78 -12.93
C VAL A 144 6.40 18.89 -13.99
N ASP A 145 6.08 18.53 -15.22
CA ASP A 145 6.96 18.62 -16.38
C ASP A 145 8.37 18.03 -16.15
N GLY A 146 8.41 16.92 -15.42
CA GLY A 146 9.66 16.22 -15.13
C GLY A 146 10.46 16.76 -13.94
N GLY A 147 9.97 17.78 -13.24
CA GLY A 147 10.61 18.44 -12.11
C GLY A 147 9.79 18.45 -10.83
N TRP A 148 10.46 18.63 -9.70
CA TRP A 148 9.84 18.83 -8.39
C TRP A 148 9.59 20.33 -8.14
N MET A 149 8.37 20.64 -7.72
CA MET A 149 7.96 21.99 -7.34
C MET A 149 7.30 21.97 -5.97
N LYS A 150 7.58 22.96 -5.13
CA LYS A 150 6.83 23.22 -3.90
C LYS A 150 5.70 24.20 -4.18
N ILE A 151 4.49 23.82 -3.83
CA ILE A 151 3.31 24.66 -4.06
C ILE A 151 2.47 24.65 -2.77
N LYS A 152 2.00 25.82 -2.36
CA LYS A 152 1.05 25.94 -1.24
C LYS A 152 -0.36 25.60 -1.73
N VAL A 153 -0.99 24.64 -1.06
CA VAL A 153 -2.34 24.17 -1.36
C VAL A 153 -3.13 24.02 -0.06
N PRO A 154 -4.47 24.00 -0.10
CA PRO A 154 -5.29 23.74 1.07
C PRO A 154 -5.10 22.30 1.58
N PHE A 155 -5.70 21.97 2.71
CA PHE A 155 -5.73 20.59 3.18
C PHE A 155 -6.41 19.69 2.15
N PRO A 156 -5.89 18.47 1.94
CA PRO A 156 -6.37 17.58 0.88
C PRO A 156 -7.76 17.01 1.19
N ASN A 157 -8.44 16.51 0.16
CA ASN A 157 -9.70 15.79 0.30
C ASN A 157 -9.50 14.38 0.89
N VAL A 158 -8.30 13.82 0.78
CA VAL A 158 -7.95 12.48 1.25
C VAL A 158 -6.46 12.36 1.46
N VAL A 159 -6.02 11.57 2.44
CA VAL A 159 -4.60 11.28 2.66
C VAL A 159 -4.27 9.82 2.39
N TYR A 160 -3.27 9.59 1.54
CA TYR A 160 -2.62 8.32 1.31
C TYR A 160 -1.37 8.20 2.18
N ASP A 161 -1.37 7.28 3.13
CA ASP A 161 -0.26 7.09 4.05
C ASP A 161 0.85 6.22 3.43
N ARG A 162 2.02 6.84 3.17
CA ARG A 162 3.22 6.18 2.66
C ARG A 162 4.44 6.45 3.53
N LEU A 163 4.24 6.50 4.85
CA LEU A 163 5.34 6.52 5.81
C LEU A 163 6.29 5.33 5.59
N PRO A 164 7.61 5.51 5.70
CA PRO A 164 8.58 4.53 5.24
C PRO A 164 8.71 3.29 6.12
N ASN A 165 8.43 3.41 7.41
CA ASN A 165 8.66 2.35 8.38
C ASN A 165 7.89 2.58 9.69
N ARG A 166 7.77 1.51 10.50
CA ARG A 166 7.09 1.52 11.80
C ARG A 166 7.67 2.51 12.82
N ARG A 167 8.99 2.74 12.77
CA ARG A 167 9.65 3.69 13.69
C ARG A 167 9.15 5.11 13.47
N THR A 168 9.04 5.51 12.20
CA THR A 168 8.49 6.82 11.83
C THR A 168 7.03 6.94 12.21
N GLU A 169 6.22 5.93 11.94
CA GLU A 169 4.80 5.91 12.23
C GLU A 169 4.48 6.04 13.74
N ARG A 170 5.37 5.55 14.60
CA ARG A 170 5.21 5.61 16.07
C ARG A 170 5.54 6.97 16.67
N LYS A 171 6.05 7.92 15.89
CA LYS A 171 6.30 9.28 16.39
C LYS A 171 5.00 9.94 16.84
N SER A 172 5.04 10.58 18.01
CA SER A 172 3.88 11.28 18.60
C SER A 172 3.29 12.33 17.67
N GLU A 173 4.17 13.08 17.02
CA GLU A 173 3.84 14.17 16.11
C GLU A 173 3.01 13.67 14.93
N LEU A 174 3.42 12.56 14.31
CA LEU A 174 2.70 11.97 13.17
C LEU A 174 1.36 11.34 13.57
N ARG A 175 1.28 10.79 14.79
CA ARG A 175 -0.01 10.31 15.33
C ARG A 175 -0.97 11.47 15.61
N SER A 176 -0.46 12.53 16.23
CA SER A 176 -1.23 13.75 16.50
C SER A 176 -1.71 14.41 15.20
N LEU A 177 -0.83 14.51 14.18
CA LEU A 177 -1.18 14.99 12.85
C LEU A 177 -2.34 14.20 12.24
N LYS A 178 -2.24 12.87 12.21
CA LYS A 178 -3.28 12.01 11.68
C LYS A 178 -4.60 12.19 12.43
N SER A 179 -4.56 12.13 13.77
CA SER A 179 -5.74 12.30 14.61
C SER A 179 -6.42 13.64 14.35
N ARG A 180 -5.63 14.73 14.28
CA ARG A 180 -6.14 16.07 14.03
C ARG A 180 -6.78 16.22 12.64
N MET A 181 -6.14 15.70 11.58
CA MET A 181 -6.73 15.76 10.24
C MET A 181 -8.02 14.95 10.11
N GLN A 182 -8.11 13.81 10.80
CA GLN A 182 -9.31 12.98 10.78
C GLN A 182 -10.43 13.55 11.65
N ALA A 183 -10.14 14.03 12.87
CA ALA A 183 -11.13 14.49 13.81
C ALA A 183 -11.62 15.93 13.53
N ASP A 184 -10.70 16.87 13.25
CA ASP A 184 -11.03 18.28 13.11
C ASP A 184 -11.47 18.66 11.68
N TYR A 185 -10.97 17.91 10.67
CA TYR A 185 -11.20 18.22 9.25
C TYR A 185 -11.94 17.14 8.47
N LEU A 186 -12.27 16.00 9.10
CA LEU A 186 -12.96 14.86 8.49
C LEU A 186 -12.29 14.39 7.19
N ILE A 187 -10.94 14.39 7.15
CA ILE A 187 -10.17 13.94 5.98
C ILE A 187 -9.97 12.43 6.06
N PRO A 188 -10.51 11.65 5.11
CA PRO A 188 -10.30 10.22 5.08
C PRO A 188 -8.82 9.89 4.87
N TRP A 189 -8.38 8.81 5.55
CA TRP A 189 -6.98 8.42 5.62
C TRP A 189 -6.86 6.93 5.33
N TYR A 190 -6.21 6.55 4.23
CA TYR A 190 -6.10 5.15 3.88
C TYR A 190 -4.68 4.60 3.95
N ASN A 191 -4.60 3.29 4.16
CA ASN A 191 -3.39 2.52 4.50
C ASN A 191 -2.66 3.04 5.75
N PRO A 192 -3.37 3.19 6.88
CA PRO A 192 -2.93 4.01 8.01
C PRO A 192 -1.86 3.38 8.92
N GLY A 193 -1.38 2.18 8.64
CA GLY A 193 -0.45 1.51 9.54
C GLY A 193 0.27 0.31 8.92
N PHE A 194 1.43 -0.07 9.51
CA PHE A 194 2.09 -1.32 9.19
C PHE A 194 1.47 -2.47 10.00
N PHE A 195 1.04 -3.50 9.34
CA PHE A 195 0.46 -4.68 9.98
C PHE A 195 1.47 -5.45 10.83
N SER A 196 1.05 -5.90 12.01
CA SER A 196 1.75 -6.93 12.77
C SER A 196 1.46 -8.29 12.13
N LYS A 197 2.48 -9.15 11.98
CA LYS A 197 2.28 -10.51 11.46
C LYS A 197 1.32 -11.32 12.34
N LEU A 198 1.52 -11.23 13.66
CA LEU A 198 0.69 -11.96 14.61
C LEU A 198 -0.77 -11.48 14.55
N ASP A 199 -1.00 -10.17 14.61
CA ASP A 199 -2.34 -9.57 14.54
C ASP A 199 -3.08 -9.97 13.25
N VAL A 200 -2.38 -9.95 12.10
CA VAL A 200 -2.96 -10.41 10.83
C VAL A 200 -3.39 -11.88 10.91
N PHE A 201 -2.53 -12.76 11.41
CA PHE A 201 -2.85 -14.19 11.51
C PHE A 201 -3.99 -14.46 12.50
N GLU A 202 -3.99 -13.81 13.67
CA GLU A 202 -5.06 -13.94 14.67
C GLU A 202 -6.42 -13.50 14.13
N ARG A 203 -6.47 -12.40 13.40
CA ARG A 203 -7.71 -11.89 12.77
C ARG A 203 -8.19 -12.78 11.62
N LEU A 204 -7.27 -13.27 10.80
CA LEU A 204 -7.61 -14.18 9.70
C LEU A 204 -8.10 -15.55 10.19
N GLN A 205 -7.57 -16.05 11.31
CA GLN A 205 -8.01 -17.32 11.92
C GLN A 205 -9.47 -17.30 12.39
N GLN A 206 -10.07 -16.13 12.56
CA GLN A 206 -11.47 -15.98 12.94
C GLN A 206 -12.46 -16.16 11.78
N ASP A 207 -11.97 -16.25 10.52
CA ASP A 207 -12.80 -16.46 9.33
C ASP A 207 -12.43 -17.80 8.68
N ASP A 208 -13.39 -18.70 8.59
CA ASP A 208 -13.19 -20.07 8.06
C ASP A 208 -12.62 -20.06 6.62
N ARG A 209 -13.00 -19.08 5.80
CA ARG A 209 -12.52 -18.95 4.42
C ARG A 209 -11.03 -18.59 4.35
N ALA A 210 -10.51 -17.91 5.39
CA ALA A 210 -9.10 -17.57 5.47
C ALA A 210 -8.27 -18.68 6.09
N SER A 211 -8.84 -19.46 7.00
CA SER A 211 -8.14 -20.49 7.78
C SER A 211 -7.45 -21.52 6.89
N GLU A 212 -8.03 -21.86 5.74
CA GLU A 212 -7.46 -22.80 4.78
C GLU A 212 -6.12 -22.35 4.17
N TYR A 213 -5.87 -21.02 4.11
CA TYR A 213 -4.64 -20.45 3.58
C TYR A 213 -3.54 -20.28 4.64
N LEU A 214 -3.86 -20.50 5.92
CA LEU A 214 -2.95 -20.18 7.01
C LEU A 214 -2.11 -21.38 7.43
N PRO A 215 -0.76 -21.31 7.43
CA PRO A 215 0.07 -22.27 8.12
C PRO A 215 -0.11 -22.13 9.63
N GLU A 216 -0.10 -23.25 10.37
CA GLU A 216 -0.13 -23.21 11.83
C GLU A 216 0.94 -22.25 12.35
N THR A 217 0.52 -21.26 13.14
CA THR A 217 1.41 -20.18 13.61
C THR A 217 1.10 -19.89 15.09
N HIS A 218 2.14 -19.84 15.91
CA HIS A 218 2.04 -19.54 17.35
C HIS A 218 3.06 -18.49 17.74
N GLN A 219 2.72 -17.65 18.71
CA GLN A 219 3.73 -16.89 19.43
C GLN A 219 4.64 -17.85 20.18
N PHE A 220 5.94 -17.58 20.18
CA PHE A 220 6.86 -18.39 20.98
C PHE A 220 6.56 -18.20 22.47
N SER A 221 6.11 -19.24 23.14
CA SER A 221 5.85 -19.26 24.58
C SER A 221 6.82 -20.18 25.33
N SER A 222 7.20 -21.30 24.71
CA SER A 222 8.10 -22.30 25.29
C SER A 222 8.73 -23.18 24.22
N PHE A 223 9.71 -23.99 24.62
CA PHE A 223 10.31 -24.99 23.73
C PHE A 223 9.31 -26.04 23.26
N SER A 224 8.34 -26.40 24.09
CA SER A 224 7.33 -27.41 23.76
C SER A 224 6.51 -27.05 22.51
N VAL A 225 6.35 -25.76 22.20
CA VAL A 225 5.69 -25.33 20.95
C VAL A 225 6.52 -25.78 19.74
N ILE A 226 7.85 -25.55 19.78
CA ILE A 226 8.73 -25.96 18.66
C ILE A 226 8.76 -27.50 18.57
N GLU A 227 8.90 -28.20 19.68
CA GLU A 227 8.93 -29.69 19.72
C GLU A 227 7.66 -30.30 19.13
N ARG A 228 6.49 -29.81 19.58
CA ARG A 228 5.21 -30.25 19.06
C ARG A 228 5.09 -30.02 17.55
N MET A 229 5.42 -28.81 17.09
CA MET A 229 5.34 -28.48 15.66
C MET A 229 6.37 -29.25 14.83
N LEU A 230 7.58 -29.50 15.34
CA LEU A 230 8.57 -30.35 14.66
C LEU A 230 8.11 -31.80 14.60
N SER A 231 7.48 -32.32 15.65
CA SER A 231 6.90 -33.68 15.66
C SER A 231 5.84 -33.84 14.56
N ASN A 232 4.97 -32.82 14.42
CA ASN A 232 3.87 -32.86 13.47
C ASN A 232 4.34 -32.63 12.01
N TYR A 233 5.22 -31.67 11.79
CA TYR A 233 5.56 -31.17 10.46
C TYR A 233 7.00 -31.47 10.01
N GLY A 234 7.89 -31.88 10.93
CA GLY A 234 9.32 -32.10 10.66
C GLY A 234 10.11 -30.82 10.34
N ASN A 235 9.45 -29.71 10.14
CA ASN A 235 10.02 -28.45 9.67
C ASN A 235 9.21 -27.25 10.21
N VAL A 236 9.88 -26.30 10.84
CA VAL A 236 9.28 -25.05 11.32
C VAL A 236 10.14 -23.84 11.02
N TYR A 237 9.50 -22.69 10.95
CA TYR A 237 10.17 -21.39 10.87
C TYR A 237 10.00 -20.63 12.18
N VAL A 238 11.12 -20.15 12.73
CA VAL A 238 11.14 -19.22 13.89
C VAL A 238 11.54 -17.85 13.34
N LYS A 239 10.67 -16.87 13.47
CA LYS A 239 10.84 -15.55 12.86
C LYS A 239 10.32 -14.42 13.76
N PRO A 240 10.88 -13.18 13.69
CA PRO A 240 10.35 -12.04 14.46
C PRO A 240 8.90 -11.73 14.06
N ALA A 241 8.02 -11.49 15.04
CA ALA A 241 6.63 -11.09 14.81
C ALA A 241 6.53 -9.77 14.01
N ASN A 242 7.44 -8.83 14.26
CA ASN A 242 7.50 -7.51 13.62
C ASN A 242 8.70 -7.35 12.67
N GLY A 243 9.26 -8.45 12.15
CA GLY A 243 10.39 -8.45 11.22
C GLY A 243 10.01 -8.00 9.81
N SER A 244 11.00 -7.55 9.04
CA SER A 244 10.89 -7.19 7.63
C SER A 244 12.10 -7.66 6.85
N LEU A 245 12.03 -7.65 5.50
CA LEU A 245 13.13 -7.96 4.59
C LEU A 245 13.72 -9.37 4.75
N GLY A 246 12.99 -10.32 5.35
CA GLY A 246 13.47 -11.68 5.56
C GLY A 246 14.59 -11.80 6.62
N LEU A 247 14.80 -10.76 7.44
CA LEU A 247 15.82 -10.76 8.48
C LEU A 247 15.37 -11.53 9.72
N GLY A 248 16.32 -12.27 10.33
CA GLY A 248 16.09 -13.00 11.57
C GLY A 248 15.23 -14.26 11.43
N ILE A 249 15.01 -14.75 10.20
CA ILE A 249 14.27 -15.99 9.94
C ILE A 249 15.21 -17.19 10.10
N HIS A 250 14.76 -18.17 10.90
CA HIS A 250 15.45 -19.43 11.14
C HIS A 250 14.53 -20.58 10.77
N GLN A 251 14.99 -21.46 9.90
CA GLN A 251 14.31 -22.72 9.60
C GLN A 251 14.92 -23.81 10.45
N ILE A 252 14.11 -24.51 11.23
CA ILE A 252 14.52 -25.66 12.05
C ILE A 252 13.91 -26.90 11.41
N LEU A 253 14.74 -27.90 11.12
CA LEU A 253 14.34 -29.19 10.58
C LEU A 253 14.73 -30.28 11.56
N PHE A 254 13.87 -31.28 11.72
CA PHE A 254 14.15 -32.50 12.43
C PHE A 254 14.22 -33.66 11.44
N ASP A 255 15.35 -34.32 11.39
CA ASP A 255 15.53 -35.55 10.59
C ASP A 255 15.22 -36.77 11.45
N LYS A 256 14.05 -37.34 11.22
CA LYS A 256 13.56 -38.51 11.97
C LYS A 256 14.45 -39.77 11.82
N TYR A 257 15.20 -39.87 10.73
CA TYR A 257 16.06 -41.03 10.49
C TYR A 257 17.37 -40.96 11.26
N SER A 258 17.97 -39.79 11.28
CA SER A 258 19.25 -39.58 11.94
C SER A 258 19.13 -39.09 13.39
N GLY A 259 17.93 -38.60 13.80
CA GLY A 259 17.71 -38.03 15.10
C GLY A 259 18.30 -36.62 15.30
N TYR A 260 18.86 -36.03 14.24
CA TYR A 260 19.49 -34.72 14.32
C TYR A 260 18.59 -33.58 13.97
N TYR A 261 18.90 -32.42 14.56
CA TYR A 261 18.27 -31.13 14.25
C TYR A 261 19.18 -30.32 13.35
N TYR A 262 18.60 -29.61 12.39
CA TYR A 262 19.32 -28.72 11.51
C TYR A 262 18.70 -27.34 11.61
N CYS A 263 19.54 -26.29 11.70
CA CYS A 263 19.09 -24.91 11.62
C CYS A 263 19.68 -24.23 10.40
N ARG A 264 18.80 -23.75 9.51
CA ARG A 264 19.19 -22.94 8.36
C ARG A 264 18.81 -21.48 8.65
N TYR A 265 19.77 -20.58 8.53
CA TYR A 265 19.58 -19.16 8.81
C TYR A 265 20.62 -18.32 8.06
N ARG A 266 20.42 -17.02 8.06
CA ARG A 266 21.42 -16.06 7.60
C ARG A 266 22.08 -15.42 8.82
N ASP A 267 23.41 -15.40 8.85
CA ASP A 267 24.16 -14.81 9.96
C ASP A 267 24.25 -13.28 9.86
N GLN A 268 24.97 -12.65 10.80
CA GLN A 268 25.15 -11.19 10.85
C GLN A 268 26.00 -10.66 9.70
N GLU A 269 26.88 -11.49 9.12
CA GLU A 269 27.71 -11.17 7.96
C GLU A 269 26.94 -11.34 6.64
N GLY A 270 25.70 -11.78 6.70
CA GLY A 270 24.86 -11.99 5.53
C GLY A 270 25.13 -13.33 4.81
N ILE A 271 25.77 -14.29 5.47
CA ILE A 271 26.08 -15.60 4.91
C ILE A 271 25.00 -16.61 5.29
N ASN A 272 24.54 -17.40 4.32
CA ASN A 272 23.59 -18.50 4.58
C ASN A 272 24.33 -19.65 5.27
N LYS A 273 23.86 -20.07 6.43
CA LYS A 273 24.40 -21.16 7.25
C LYS A 273 23.40 -22.31 7.35
N LEU A 274 23.93 -23.52 7.37
CA LEU A 274 23.23 -24.73 7.77
C LEU A 274 24.05 -25.40 8.86
N THR A 275 23.51 -25.47 10.08
CA THR A 275 24.22 -26.03 11.23
C THR A 275 23.47 -27.24 11.77
N LYS A 276 24.18 -28.32 12.07
CA LYS A 276 23.69 -29.58 12.64
C LYS A 276 23.81 -29.57 14.15
N PHE A 277 22.82 -30.14 14.86
CA PHE A 277 22.75 -30.24 16.31
C PHE A 277 22.22 -31.61 16.73
N GLU A 278 22.71 -32.11 17.86
CA GLU A 278 22.28 -33.38 18.43
C GLU A 278 20.96 -33.26 19.22
N SER A 279 20.65 -32.05 19.70
CA SER A 279 19.38 -31.79 20.41
C SER A 279 18.86 -30.40 20.13
N LEU A 280 17.55 -30.20 20.36
CA LEU A 280 16.89 -28.91 20.20
C LEU A 280 17.43 -27.89 21.22
N GLU A 281 17.73 -28.30 22.45
CA GLU A 281 18.29 -27.42 23.49
C GLU A 281 19.65 -26.86 23.07
N ARG A 282 20.54 -27.70 22.53
CA ARG A 282 21.84 -27.22 22.00
C ARG A 282 21.65 -26.22 20.86
N LEU A 283 20.71 -26.49 19.96
CA LEU A 283 20.35 -25.57 18.88
C LEU A 283 19.87 -24.23 19.45
N MET A 284 18.88 -24.26 20.33
CA MET A 284 18.29 -23.04 20.88
C MET A 284 19.31 -22.23 21.68
N LYS A 285 20.13 -22.88 22.51
CA LYS A 285 21.21 -22.22 23.27
C LYS A 285 22.24 -21.57 22.36
N LYS A 286 22.60 -22.19 21.24
CA LYS A 286 23.64 -21.64 20.34
C LYS A 286 23.10 -20.53 19.43
N ILE A 287 21.91 -20.71 18.85
CA ILE A 287 21.36 -19.81 17.82
C ILE A 287 20.58 -18.64 18.43
N PHE A 288 19.89 -18.88 19.57
CA PHE A 288 18.93 -17.91 20.11
C PHE A 288 19.32 -17.30 21.47
N HIS A 289 20.47 -17.63 22.06
CA HIS A 289 20.89 -17.19 23.41
C HIS A 289 20.87 -15.68 23.63
N LYS A 290 21.04 -14.87 22.58
CA LYS A 290 21.02 -13.39 22.65
C LYS A 290 19.70 -12.78 22.13
N ARG A 291 18.67 -13.57 21.87
CA ARG A 291 17.42 -13.10 21.26
C ARG A 291 16.27 -13.10 22.24
N ASN A 292 15.45 -12.07 22.17
CA ASN A 292 14.19 -12.04 22.87
C ASN A 292 13.17 -12.93 22.17
N LEU A 293 13.00 -14.17 22.64
CA LEU A 293 12.12 -15.15 22.02
C LEU A 293 10.64 -14.81 22.17
N SER A 294 10.24 -14.03 23.19
CA SER A 294 8.84 -13.61 23.36
C SER A 294 8.33 -12.75 22.19
N GLN A 295 9.25 -12.16 21.41
CA GLN A 295 8.92 -11.39 20.21
C GLN A 295 8.99 -12.22 18.92
N MET A 296 9.15 -13.53 19.03
CA MET A 296 9.23 -14.43 17.88
C MET A 296 7.93 -15.21 17.73
N ILE A 297 7.67 -15.64 16.49
CA ILE A 297 6.62 -16.60 16.16
C ILE A 297 7.23 -17.88 15.61
N VAL A 298 6.55 -18.99 15.88
CA VAL A 298 6.86 -20.32 15.33
C VAL A 298 5.77 -20.64 14.33
N GLN A 299 6.17 -20.96 13.11
CA GLN A 299 5.26 -21.23 11.99
C GLN A 299 5.59 -22.56 11.32
N GLN A 300 4.56 -23.29 10.95
CA GLN A 300 4.64 -24.51 10.16
C GLN A 300 5.50 -24.30 8.91
N GLY A 301 6.42 -25.22 8.66
CA GLY A 301 7.20 -25.28 7.43
C GLY A 301 6.42 -25.97 6.31
N ILE A 302 6.25 -25.30 5.18
CA ILE A 302 5.51 -25.80 4.03
C ILE A 302 6.49 -26.36 2.98
N SER A 303 6.14 -27.53 2.39
CA SER A 303 6.88 -28.14 1.30
C SER A 303 6.54 -27.49 -0.04
N LEU A 304 7.14 -26.34 -0.31
CA LEU A 304 6.84 -25.48 -1.45
C LEU A 304 7.27 -26.07 -2.80
N LEU A 305 6.64 -25.57 -3.87
CA LEU A 305 7.13 -25.69 -5.24
C LEU A 305 8.57 -25.18 -5.33
N ARG A 306 9.32 -25.72 -6.27
CA ARG A 306 10.73 -25.36 -6.48
C ARG A 306 11.02 -25.16 -7.97
N SER A 307 11.86 -24.17 -8.26
CA SER A 307 12.54 -24.03 -9.54
C SER A 307 14.02 -24.31 -9.34
N GLU A 308 14.60 -25.27 -10.08
CA GLU A 308 16.02 -25.65 -9.96
C GLU A 308 16.44 -25.93 -8.50
N LYS A 309 15.64 -26.68 -7.76
CA LYS A 309 15.82 -26.99 -6.32
C LYS A 309 15.69 -25.79 -5.36
N ARG A 310 15.47 -24.56 -5.85
CA ARG A 310 15.28 -23.34 -5.06
C ARG A 310 13.80 -23.12 -4.73
N LEU A 311 13.53 -22.61 -3.53
CA LEU A 311 12.17 -22.29 -3.09
C LEU A 311 11.57 -21.16 -3.93
N ILE A 312 10.25 -21.25 -4.17
CA ILE A 312 9.47 -20.21 -4.84
C ILE A 312 8.43 -19.69 -3.86
N ASP A 313 8.25 -18.38 -3.81
CA ASP A 313 7.06 -17.73 -3.30
C ASP A 313 6.53 -16.70 -4.31
N PHE A 314 5.32 -16.23 -4.07
CA PHE A 314 4.60 -15.32 -4.97
C PHE A 314 4.24 -14.05 -4.24
N ARG A 315 4.62 -12.90 -4.82
CA ARG A 315 4.13 -11.60 -4.40
C ARG A 315 2.87 -11.28 -5.19
N VAL A 316 1.75 -11.11 -4.50
CA VAL A 316 0.49 -10.63 -5.08
C VAL A 316 0.18 -9.25 -4.53
N HIS A 317 -0.07 -8.28 -5.40
CA HIS A 317 -0.57 -6.97 -5.04
C HIS A 317 -2.07 -6.90 -5.33
N THR A 318 -2.84 -6.46 -4.35
CA THR A 318 -4.23 -6.09 -4.52
C THR A 318 -4.43 -4.60 -4.23
N ASN A 319 -5.29 -3.97 -5.00
CA ASN A 319 -5.66 -2.57 -4.82
C ASN A 319 -7.17 -2.43 -5.00
N LYS A 320 -7.77 -1.46 -4.32
CA LYS A 320 -9.12 -1.02 -4.64
C LYS A 320 -9.10 -0.04 -5.81
N ASP A 321 -10.15 -0.11 -6.62
CA ASP A 321 -10.35 0.78 -7.77
C ASP A 321 -11.18 2.03 -7.43
N GLU A 322 -11.59 2.78 -8.46
CA GLU A 322 -12.45 3.96 -8.36
C GLU A 322 -13.88 3.69 -7.86
N TYR A 323 -14.25 2.43 -7.67
CA TYR A 323 -15.55 2.00 -7.11
C TYR A 323 -15.41 1.38 -5.72
N GLY A 324 -14.18 1.34 -5.18
CA GLY A 324 -13.89 0.71 -3.90
C GLY A 324 -13.86 -0.82 -3.95
N VAL A 325 -13.76 -1.42 -5.14
CA VAL A 325 -13.73 -2.87 -5.36
C VAL A 325 -12.30 -3.38 -5.42
N TRP A 326 -12.02 -4.47 -4.70
CA TRP A 326 -10.71 -5.12 -4.72
C TRP A 326 -10.39 -5.76 -6.07
N GLN A 327 -9.19 -5.49 -6.57
CA GLN A 327 -8.64 -6.07 -7.79
C GLN A 327 -7.22 -6.57 -7.56
N VAL A 328 -6.84 -7.65 -8.25
CA VAL A 328 -5.45 -8.09 -8.32
C VAL A 328 -4.70 -7.19 -9.31
N ALA A 329 -3.76 -6.42 -8.80
CA ALA A 329 -3.01 -5.45 -9.60
C ALA A 329 -1.71 -6.04 -10.17
N ALA A 330 -1.11 -7.03 -9.50
CA ALA A 330 0.11 -7.68 -9.97
C ALA A 330 0.35 -9.02 -9.27
N ILE A 331 0.91 -9.97 -10.01
CA ILE A 331 1.48 -11.22 -9.49
C ILE A 331 2.91 -11.37 -10.01
N ALA A 332 3.83 -11.70 -9.11
CA ALA A 332 5.22 -11.99 -9.45
C ALA A 332 5.72 -13.20 -8.66
N ALA A 333 6.51 -14.05 -9.29
CA ALA A 333 7.21 -15.12 -8.63
C ALA A 333 8.56 -14.61 -8.09
N LYS A 334 8.95 -15.08 -6.91
CA LYS A 334 10.25 -14.82 -6.30
C LYS A 334 10.94 -16.17 -6.05
N ILE A 335 12.12 -16.35 -6.61
CA ILE A 335 12.92 -17.56 -6.48
C ILE A 335 14.04 -17.26 -5.48
N ALA A 336 14.19 -18.11 -4.47
CA ALA A 336 15.20 -17.94 -3.42
C ALA A 336 16.62 -17.95 -3.99
N GLY A 337 17.52 -17.18 -3.38
CA GLY A 337 18.96 -17.30 -3.61
C GLY A 337 19.48 -18.67 -3.18
N GLN A 338 20.65 -19.08 -3.68
CA GLN A 338 21.24 -20.36 -3.36
C GLN A 338 21.44 -20.50 -1.84
N GLY A 339 20.92 -21.60 -1.27
CA GLY A 339 21.00 -21.87 0.18
C GLY A 339 20.16 -20.93 1.08
N SER A 340 19.47 -19.95 0.51
CA SER A 340 18.65 -19.00 1.28
C SER A 340 17.40 -19.65 1.85
N VAL A 341 17.00 -19.22 3.06
CA VAL A 341 15.73 -19.58 3.69
C VAL A 341 14.56 -18.70 3.21
N THR A 342 14.87 -17.63 2.47
CA THR A 342 13.88 -16.65 1.99
C THR A 342 14.11 -16.32 0.52
N THR A 343 13.07 -15.85 -0.14
CA THR A 343 13.08 -15.42 -1.55
C THR A 343 13.39 -13.93 -1.72
N HIS A 344 13.72 -13.22 -0.64
CA HIS A 344 13.95 -11.79 -0.69
C HIS A 344 15.13 -11.40 -1.59
N VAL A 345 14.95 -10.39 -2.44
CA VAL A 345 15.96 -9.94 -3.42
C VAL A 345 17.31 -9.62 -2.77
N ASN A 346 17.30 -8.97 -1.59
CA ASN A 346 18.53 -8.65 -0.84
C ASN A 346 19.31 -9.92 -0.36
N ASN A 347 18.68 -11.09 -0.44
CA ASN A 347 19.27 -12.38 -0.09
C ASN A 347 19.62 -13.22 -1.35
N GLY A 348 19.83 -12.55 -2.49
CA GLY A 348 20.11 -13.19 -3.77
C GLY A 348 18.87 -13.77 -4.46
N GLY A 349 17.67 -13.37 -4.02
CA GLY A 349 16.43 -13.77 -4.67
C GLY A 349 16.27 -13.14 -6.05
N ILE A 350 15.61 -13.87 -6.95
CA ILE A 350 15.34 -13.44 -8.33
C ILE A 350 13.84 -13.28 -8.50
N VAL A 351 13.42 -12.20 -9.16
CA VAL A 351 12.03 -11.99 -9.55
C VAL A 351 11.81 -12.51 -10.96
N LYS A 352 10.71 -13.20 -11.18
CA LYS A 352 10.23 -13.65 -12.51
C LYS A 352 8.74 -13.30 -12.65
N SER A 353 8.29 -13.08 -13.88
CA SER A 353 6.88 -13.10 -14.21
C SER A 353 6.35 -14.56 -14.25
N LEU A 354 5.04 -14.75 -14.21
CA LEU A 354 4.47 -16.11 -14.21
C LEU A 354 4.76 -16.85 -15.52
N ASP A 355 4.79 -16.14 -16.65
CA ASP A 355 5.14 -16.73 -17.97
C ASP A 355 6.63 -17.13 -18.10
N GLU A 356 7.50 -16.58 -17.27
CA GLU A 356 8.91 -17.00 -17.20
C GLU A 356 9.12 -18.16 -16.21
N LEU A 357 8.19 -18.38 -15.31
CA LEU A 357 8.26 -19.45 -14.33
C LEU A 357 7.59 -20.73 -14.83
N PHE A 358 6.40 -20.60 -15.43
CA PHE A 358 5.58 -21.70 -15.91
C PHE A 358 5.54 -21.69 -17.44
N GLU A 359 6.15 -22.69 -18.08
CA GLU A 359 6.13 -22.88 -19.54
C GLU A 359 4.73 -23.33 -20.01
N ASP A 360 4.08 -24.21 -19.25
CA ASP A 360 2.72 -24.65 -19.51
C ASP A 360 1.72 -23.55 -19.20
N ARG A 361 0.95 -23.19 -20.21
CA ARG A 361 -0.10 -22.15 -20.11
C ARG A 361 -1.21 -22.57 -19.14
N THR A 362 -1.62 -23.82 -19.15
CA THR A 362 -2.70 -24.34 -18.31
C THR A 362 -2.32 -24.29 -16.84
N GLU A 363 -1.09 -24.73 -16.54
CA GLU A 363 -0.53 -24.66 -15.18
C GLU A 363 -0.44 -23.20 -14.71
N ARG A 364 0.04 -22.30 -15.56
CA ARG A 364 0.15 -20.87 -15.27
C ARG A 364 -1.20 -20.25 -14.94
N GLU A 365 -2.21 -20.46 -15.80
CA GLU A 365 -3.57 -19.93 -15.61
C GLU A 365 -4.22 -20.50 -14.34
N LEU A 366 -3.99 -21.77 -14.02
CA LEU A 366 -4.47 -22.39 -12.79
C LEU A 366 -3.89 -21.70 -11.53
N TYR A 367 -2.56 -21.51 -11.49
CA TYR A 367 -1.95 -20.87 -10.31
C TYR A 367 -2.23 -19.38 -10.24
N GLU A 368 -2.30 -18.67 -11.35
CA GLU A 368 -2.73 -17.27 -11.39
C GLU A 368 -4.14 -17.11 -10.82
N LYS A 369 -5.07 -17.98 -11.20
CA LYS A 369 -6.44 -18.00 -10.67
C LYS A 369 -6.44 -18.26 -9.17
N LYS A 370 -5.78 -19.33 -8.69
CA LYS A 370 -5.73 -19.68 -7.27
C LYS A 370 -5.13 -18.57 -6.40
N LEU A 371 -4.02 -17.96 -6.85
CA LEU A 371 -3.39 -16.84 -6.15
C LEU A 371 -4.28 -15.60 -6.11
N SER A 372 -4.99 -15.34 -7.20
CA SER A 372 -5.93 -14.20 -7.31
C SER A 372 -7.12 -14.38 -6.38
N GLU A 373 -7.74 -15.56 -6.37
CA GLU A 373 -8.86 -15.89 -5.49
C GLU A 373 -8.47 -15.76 -4.02
N ALA A 374 -7.35 -16.36 -3.62
CA ALA A 374 -6.82 -16.26 -2.26
C ALA A 374 -6.57 -14.79 -1.86
N ALA A 375 -5.94 -14.00 -2.74
CA ALA A 375 -5.64 -12.61 -2.45
C ALA A 375 -6.89 -11.74 -2.29
N LEU A 376 -7.92 -11.94 -3.13
CA LEU A 376 -9.17 -11.18 -3.05
C LEU A 376 -9.98 -11.55 -1.81
N ILE A 377 -10.08 -12.84 -1.47
CA ILE A 377 -10.74 -13.31 -0.24
C ILE A 377 -10.06 -12.69 0.98
N LEU A 378 -8.74 -12.82 1.09
CA LEU A 378 -7.97 -12.29 2.21
C LEU A 378 -7.99 -10.77 2.29
N SER A 379 -8.03 -10.06 1.16
CA SER A 379 -8.19 -8.60 1.12
C SER A 379 -9.51 -8.16 1.73
N SER A 380 -10.60 -8.83 1.36
CA SER A 380 -11.94 -8.53 1.89
C SER A 380 -12.05 -8.81 3.40
N ILE A 381 -11.42 -9.90 3.87
CA ILE A 381 -11.43 -10.26 5.29
C ILE A 381 -10.59 -9.28 6.11
N LEU A 382 -9.38 -8.93 5.65
CA LEU A 382 -8.53 -7.97 6.32
C LEU A 382 -9.17 -6.58 6.37
N GLU A 383 -9.83 -6.14 5.31
CA GLU A 383 -10.57 -4.87 5.31
C GLU A 383 -11.60 -4.78 6.42
N LYS A 384 -12.33 -5.87 6.69
CA LYS A 384 -13.37 -5.92 7.73
C LYS A 384 -12.81 -5.97 9.14
N ASN A 385 -11.64 -6.60 9.30
CA ASN A 385 -11.12 -6.95 10.62
C ASN A 385 -9.96 -6.07 11.08
N MET A 386 -9.33 -5.30 10.18
CA MET A 386 -8.24 -4.38 10.53
C MET A 386 -8.77 -2.97 10.74
N GLU A 387 -8.09 -2.20 11.58
CA GLU A 387 -8.45 -0.80 11.83
C GLU A 387 -8.06 0.12 10.67
N GLY A 388 -8.94 1.05 10.35
CA GLY A 388 -8.76 2.08 9.33
C GLY A 388 -9.06 1.61 7.90
N ILE A 389 -9.02 2.54 6.98
CA ILE A 389 -9.38 2.30 5.57
C ILE A 389 -8.19 1.66 4.84
N ILE A 390 -8.40 0.51 4.23
CA ILE A 390 -7.38 -0.21 3.48
C ILE A 390 -7.72 -0.15 1.98
N GLY A 391 -6.77 0.35 1.18
CA GLY A 391 -6.93 0.46 -0.29
C GLY A 391 -5.86 -0.29 -1.07
N GLU A 392 -4.78 -0.76 -0.42
CA GLU A 392 -3.68 -1.49 -1.05
C GLU A 392 -3.16 -2.56 -0.10
N LEU A 393 -2.93 -3.77 -0.59
CA LEU A 393 -2.31 -4.86 0.14
C LEU A 393 -1.27 -5.58 -0.73
N GLY A 394 -0.30 -6.17 -0.07
CA GLY A 394 0.67 -7.07 -0.72
C GLY A 394 0.81 -8.35 0.06
N PHE A 395 0.54 -9.46 -0.60
CA PHE A 395 0.63 -10.78 -0.02
C PHE A 395 1.90 -11.50 -0.45
N ASP A 396 2.50 -12.25 0.45
CA ASP A 396 3.52 -13.25 0.14
C ASP A 396 2.89 -14.64 0.31
N PHE A 397 2.68 -15.33 -0.81
CA PHE A 397 2.10 -16.67 -0.87
C PHE A 397 3.14 -17.73 -1.20
N GLY A 398 2.92 -18.94 -0.69
CA GLY A 398 3.56 -20.16 -1.19
C GLY A 398 2.54 -21.05 -1.87
N ILE A 399 2.98 -21.88 -2.81
CA ILE A 399 2.22 -23.00 -3.34
C ILE A 399 2.97 -24.26 -2.99
N ASP A 400 2.30 -25.22 -2.36
CA ASP A 400 2.90 -26.50 -2.03
C ASP A 400 2.85 -27.50 -3.18
N LYS A 401 3.45 -28.67 -2.99
CA LYS A 401 3.50 -29.73 -4.01
C LYS A 401 2.14 -30.29 -4.40
N THR A 402 1.10 -30.06 -3.61
CA THR A 402 -0.29 -30.45 -3.91
C THR A 402 -1.05 -29.37 -4.67
N GLY A 403 -0.43 -28.20 -4.87
CA GLY A 403 -1.04 -27.04 -5.48
C GLY A 403 -1.93 -26.22 -4.54
N LYS A 404 -1.79 -26.41 -3.20
CA LYS A 404 -2.48 -25.60 -2.21
C LYS A 404 -1.71 -24.29 -2.00
N VAL A 405 -2.47 -23.18 -1.91
CA VAL A 405 -1.93 -21.83 -1.62
C VAL A 405 -1.84 -21.62 -0.11
N TRP A 406 -0.73 -21.02 0.33
CA TRP A 406 -0.43 -20.73 1.72
C TRP A 406 0.00 -19.27 1.89
N LEU A 407 -0.58 -18.57 2.86
CA LEU A 407 -0.22 -17.19 3.20
C LEU A 407 0.98 -17.15 4.16
N PHE A 408 2.03 -16.44 3.80
CA PHE A 408 3.20 -16.24 4.68
C PHE A 408 3.21 -14.86 5.33
N GLU A 409 2.72 -13.84 4.62
CA GLU A 409 2.70 -12.46 5.09
C GLU A 409 1.69 -11.62 4.30
N ALA A 410 1.00 -10.70 5.00
CA ALA A 410 0.25 -9.62 4.40
C ALA A 410 0.84 -8.27 4.82
N ASN A 411 0.99 -7.36 3.86
CA ASN A 411 1.62 -6.06 4.02
C ASN A 411 0.66 -4.94 3.61
N SER A 412 0.38 -4.00 4.50
CA SER A 412 -0.47 -2.82 4.23
C SER A 412 0.22 -1.74 3.39
N LYS A 413 1.56 -1.71 3.37
CA LYS A 413 2.38 -0.77 2.59
C LYS A 413 3.40 -1.56 1.77
N PRO A 414 2.95 -2.34 0.77
CA PRO A 414 3.81 -3.27 0.06
C PRO A 414 4.95 -2.57 -0.67
N GLY A 415 6.14 -3.19 -0.58
CA GLY A 415 7.31 -2.75 -1.34
C GLY A 415 7.14 -3.05 -2.83
N ARG A 416 7.67 -2.19 -3.68
CA ARG A 416 7.54 -2.26 -5.14
C ARG A 416 8.80 -2.75 -5.85
N SER A 417 9.68 -3.45 -5.15
CA SER A 417 10.96 -3.96 -5.72
C SER A 417 10.76 -4.95 -6.87
N ILE A 418 9.64 -5.70 -6.87
CA ILE A 418 9.30 -6.63 -7.96
C ILE A 418 9.13 -5.92 -9.30
N PHE A 419 8.69 -4.66 -9.31
CA PHE A 419 8.46 -3.89 -10.53
C PHE A 419 9.73 -3.36 -11.20
N LYS A 420 10.91 -3.65 -10.64
CA LYS A 420 12.19 -3.45 -11.34
C LYS A 420 12.33 -4.44 -12.51
N HIS A 421 11.58 -5.55 -12.49
CA HIS A 421 11.56 -6.53 -13.55
C HIS A 421 10.89 -5.97 -14.81
N PRO A 422 11.51 -6.07 -16.02
CA PRO A 422 10.99 -5.44 -17.24
C PRO A 422 9.56 -5.81 -17.58
N LYS A 423 9.20 -7.09 -17.49
CA LYS A 423 7.84 -7.59 -17.80
C LYS A 423 6.76 -7.16 -16.80
N LEU A 424 7.15 -6.62 -15.63
CA LEU A 424 6.22 -6.19 -14.58
C LEU A 424 5.97 -4.67 -14.57
N LYS A 425 6.52 -3.91 -15.52
CA LYS A 425 6.36 -2.44 -15.59
C LYS A 425 4.92 -1.98 -15.77
N ASN A 426 4.12 -2.71 -16.55
CA ASN A 426 2.71 -2.39 -16.75
C ASN A 426 1.90 -2.57 -15.47
N PHE A 427 2.22 -3.57 -14.66
CA PHE A 427 1.61 -3.77 -13.35
C PHE A 427 2.00 -2.67 -12.35
N ASP A 428 3.25 -2.16 -12.41
CA ASP A 428 3.65 -1.00 -11.61
C ASP A 428 2.82 0.25 -11.97
N LEU A 429 2.56 0.48 -13.25
CA LEU A 429 1.69 1.56 -13.69
C LEU A 429 0.24 1.36 -13.20
N LEU A 430 -0.29 0.13 -13.29
CA LEU A 430 -1.63 -0.20 -12.82
C LEU A 430 -1.77 0.03 -11.32
N THR A 431 -0.84 -0.47 -10.49
CA THR A 431 -0.88 -0.27 -9.04
C THR A 431 -0.87 1.20 -8.64
N ARG A 432 -0.11 2.06 -9.35
CA ARG A 432 -0.10 3.51 -9.08
C ARG A 432 -1.43 4.17 -9.45
N LYS A 433 -2.01 3.80 -10.59
CA LYS A 433 -3.33 4.29 -10.99
C LYS A 433 -4.39 3.90 -9.97
N LEU A 434 -4.48 2.62 -9.61
CA LEU A 434 -5.46 2.12 -8.64
C LEU A 434 -5.30 2.79 -7.26
N SER A 435 -4.06 2.97 -6.77
CA SER A 435 -3.84 3.65 -5.50
C SER A 435 -4.44 5.07 -5.46
N LEU A 436 -4.31 5.85 -6.55
CA LEU A 436 -4.91 7.19 -6.63
C LEU A 436 -6.40 7.15 -6.98
N SER A 437 -6.84 6.20 -7.80
CA SER A 437 -8.26 6.03 -8.12
C SER A 437 -9.10 5.70 -6.88
N PHE A 438 -8.56 4.91 -5.96
CA PHE A 438 -9.20 4.69 -4.66
C PHE A 438 -9.27 5.97 -3.81
N GLY A 439 -8.24 6.83 -3.88
CA GLY A 439 -8.29 8.16 -3.27
C GLY A 439 -9.42 9.03 -3.82
N ILE A 440 -9.70 8.94 -5.14
CA ILE A 440 -10.85 9.63 -5.76
C ILE A 440 -12.17 9.12 -5.19
N PHE A 441 -12.32 7.79 -5.09
CA PHE A 441 -13.50 7.16 -4.49
C PHE A 441 -13.73 7.64 -3.05
N LEU A 442 -12.68 7.65 -2.23
CA LEU A 442 -12.79 8.08 -0.83
C LEU A 442 -13.13 9.57 -0.70
N ALA A 443 -12.52 10.42 -1.53
CA ALA A 443 -12.82 11.85 -1.53
C ALA A 443 -14.29 12.13 -1.92
N GLU A 444 -14.79 11.45 -2.96
CA GLU A 444 -16.21 11.57 -3.33
C GLU A 444 -17.12 11.09 -2.22
N LYS A 445 -16.85 9.92 -1.63
CA LYS A 445 -17.66 9.37 -0.54
C LYS A 445 -17.64 10.26 0.70
N ALA A 446 -16.49 10.83 1.07
CA ALA A 446 -16.40 11.75 2.19
C ALA A 446 -17.21 13.05 1.98
N ILE A 447 -17.45 13.44 0.72
CA ILE A 447 -18.27 14.59 0.36
C ILE A 447 -19.76 14.21 0.32
N THR A 448 -20.11 13.11 -0.36
CA THR A 448 -21.51 12.79 -0.71
C THR A 448 -22.21 11.84 0.26
N ALA A 449 -21.46 11.09 1.05
CA ALA A 449 -21.95 10.09 2.02
C ALA A 449 -20.91 9.89 3.15
N PRO A 450 -20.61 10.94 3.95
CA PRO A 450 -19.55 10.89 4.98
C PRO A 450 -19.78 9.80 6.04
N GLU A 451 -21.03 9.45 6.33
CA GLU A 451 -21.40 8.36 7.25
C GLU A 451 -20.90 6.98 6.82
N ASP A 452 -20.63 6.76 5.54
CA ASP A 452 -20.06 5.52 5.03
C ASP A 452 -18.55 5.40 5.35
N ILE A 453 -17.88 6.53 5.57
CA ILE A 453 -16.43 6.63 5.76
C ILE A 453 -16.05 6.80 7.23
N PHE A 454 -16.80 7.61 7.97
CA PHE A 454 -16.52 7.98 9.36
C PHE A 454 -17.51 7.26 10.30
N LYS A 455 -17.33 5.93 10.46
CA LYS A 455 -18.11 5.10 11.40
C LYS A 455 -17.49 5.09 12.77
#